data_cc2d2b776d103a622d83678e4f5470dd
#
_entry.id   cc2d2b776d103a622d83678e4f5470dd
#
_cell.length_a   1.000
_cell.length_b   1.000
_cell.length_c   1.000
_cell.angle_alpha   90.00
_cell.angle_beta   90.00
_cell.angle_gamma   90.00
#
_symmetry.space_group_name_H-M   'P 1'
#
loop_
_entity.id
_entity.type
_entity.pdbx_description
1 polymer ?
#
loop_
_entity_poly.entity_id
_entity_poly.type
_entity_poly.pdbx_seq_one_letter_code
_entity_poly.pdbx_strand_id
1 'polypeptide(L)'
;MAGRTSAIFLVISTLAVTAAVVAADLKKGYYTPAQLGSLRQPSPGALSPDSVYQVSAYPVPVLDLAAGDGRQYVQIHCNTCHSPRYITMQPPLPAADWDSEVNKMIKTYGANIPEEAVRKIIAYLQTHYTPETRKE
;
A
#
# COMPACT_ATOMS: atom_id res chain seq x y z
N MET A 1 25.50 -47.99 37.46
CA MET A 1 25.27 -46.53 37.71
C MET A 1 25.66 -45.62 36.55
N ALA A 2 26.29 -46.12 35.47
CA ALA A 2 26.75 -45.32 34.33
C ALA A 2 25.63 -44.81 33.37
N GLY A 3 24.45 -45.46 33.31
CA GLY A 3 23.39 -45.08 32.36
C GLY A 3 22.63 -43.79 32.71
N ARG A 4 22.53 -43.42 34.00
CA ARG A 4 21.75 -42.24 34.43
C ARG A 4 22.51 -40.93 34.21
N THR A 5 23.83 -40.94 34.30
CA THR A 5 24.67 -39.78 34.04
C THR A 5 24.70 -39.44 32.56
N SER A 6 24.79 -40.41 31.63
CA SER A 6 24.77 -40.20 30.20
C SER A 6 23.43 -39.61 29.70
N ALA A 7 22.30 -40.07 30.28
CA ALA A 7 20.99 -39.53 29.94
C ALA A 7 20.82 -38.03 30.36
N ILE A 8 21.35 -37.66 31.52
CA ILE A 8 21.30 -36.30 32.03
C ILE A 8 22.15 -35.37 31.16
N PHE A 9 23.34 -35.78 30.74
CA PHE A 9 24.19 -34.99 29.82
C PHE A 9 23.54 -34.78 28.45
N LEU A 10 22.85 -35.79 27.91
CA LEU A 10 22.11 -35.68 26.66
C LEU A 10 20.97 -34.67 26.76
N VAL A 11 20.18 -34.70 27.83
CA VAL A 11 19.08 -33.77 28.06
C VAL A 11 19.59 -32.33 28.23
N ILE A 12 20.66 -32.11 28.98
CA ILE A 12 21.25 -30.78 29.18
C ILE A 12 21.81 -30.23 27.89
N SER A 13 22.47 -31.06 27.07
CA SER A 13 23.02 -30.62 25.78
C SER A 13 21.92 -30.25 24.77
N THR A 14 20.84 -31.02 24.70
CA THR A 14 19.70 -30.69 23.82
C THR A 14 18.98 -29.41 24.26
N LEU A 15 18.79 -29.19 25.54
CA LEU A 15 18.22 -27.96 26.09
C LEU A 15 19.10 -26.74 25.80
N ALA A 16 20.41 -26.87 25.92
CA ALA A 16 21.35 -25.76 25.61
C ALA A 16 21.34 -25.39 24.11
N VAL A 17 21.28 -26.38 23.22
CA VAL A 17 21.22 -26.15 21.77
C VAL A 17 19.88 -25.50 21.39
N THR A 18 18.76 -25.98 21.92
CA THR A 18 17.45 -25.36 21.63
C THR A 18 17.36 -23.93 22.15
N ALA A 19 17.88 -23.64 23.33
CA ALA A 19 17.93 -22.28 23.88
C ALA A 19 18.79 -21.34 23.02
N ALA A 20 19.92 -21.81 22.50
CA ALA A 20 20.79 -21.04 21.63
C ALA A 20 20.13 -20.74 20.28
N VAL A 21 19.42 -21.69 19.70
CA VAL A 21 18.69 -21.50 18.41
C VAL A 21 17.55 -20.50 18.59
N VAL A 22 16.76 -20.63 19.66
CA VAL A 22 15.66 -19.69 19.96
C VAL A 22 16.21 -18.28 20.22
N ALA A 23 17.32 -18.15 20.94
CA ALA A 23 17.95 -16.85 21.18
C ALA A 23 18.51 -16.22 19.89
N ALA A 24 19.00 -17.03 18.95
CA ALA A 24 19.47 -16.55 17.65
C ALA A 24 18.30 -16.09 16.76
N ASP A 25 17.16 -16.79 16.77
CA ASP A 25 15.97 -16.38 16.02
C ASP A 25 15.28 -15.14 16.61
N LEU A 26 15.27 -15.01 17.93
CA LEU A 26 14.79 -13.79 18.59
C LEU A 26 15.64 -12.57 18.25
N LYS A 27 16.97 -12.74 18.02
CA LYS A 27 17.84 -11.66 17.57
C LYS A 27 17.64 -11.28 16.11
N LYS A 28 17.17 -12.20 15.25
CA LYS A 28 16.89 -11.91 13.83
C LYS A 28 15.73 -10.94 13.63
N GLY A 29 14.83 -10.81 14.57
CA GLY A 29 13.72 -9.84 14.52
C GLY A 29 14.06 -8.43 15.01
N TYR A 30 15.24 -8.24 15.60
CA TYR A 30 15.68 -6.92 16.07
C TYR A 30 16.49 -6.23 14.96
N TYR A 31 15.84 -5.39 14.18
CA TYR A 31 16.55 -4.46 13.34
C TYR A 31 17.20 -3.39 14.22
N THR A 32 18.50 -3.27 14.16
CA THR A 32 19.19 -2.13 14.79
C THR A 32 18.87 -0.87 13.99
N PRO A 33 18.85 0.32 14.62
CA PRO A 33 18.67 1.59 13.91
C PRO A 33 19.63 1.78 12.73
N ALA A 34 20.83 1.18 12.77
CA ALA A 34 21.79 1.17 11.68
C ALA A 34 21.35 0.28 10.49
N GLN A 35 20.57 -0.77 10.73
CA GLN A 35 20.04 -1.67 9.70
C GLN A 35 18.77 -1.13 9.03
N LEU A 36 18.01 -0.28 9.74
CA LEU A 36 16.83 0.40 9.19
C LEU A 36 17.20 1.61 8.33
N GLY A 37 18.49 1.83 8.08
CA GLY A 37 18.97 3.08 7.55
C GLY A 37 18.75 4.20 8.57
N SER A 38 19.69 5.06 8.77
CA SER A 38 19.47 6.22 9.62
C SER A 38 18.41 7.10 8.96
N LEU A 39 17.16 6.96 9.38
CA LEU A 39 16.22 8.06 9.31
C LEU A 39 16.83 9.15 10.20
N ARG A 40 17.78 9.90 9.66
CA ARG A 40 18.30 11.10 10.29
C ARG A 40 17.11 12.06 10.30
N GLN A 41 16.39 12.06 11.39
CA GLN A 41 15.61 13.26 11.69
C GLN A 41 16.61 14.41 11.73
N PRO A 42 16.46 15.44 10.90
CA PRO A 42 17.29 16.62 11.02
C PRO A 42 17.16 17.11 12.46
N SER A 43 18.31 17.36 13.08
CA SER A 43 18.35 17.89 14.44
C SER A 43 17.49 19.16 14.49
N PRO A 44 16.56 19.32 15.42
CA PRO A 44 15.71 20.50 15.48
C PRO A 44 16.48 21.84 15.52
N GLY A 45 17.75 21.81 15.93
CA GLY A 45 18.63 22.96 15.94
C GLY A 45 19.30 23.30 14.61
N ALA A 46 19.10 22.48 13.55
CA ALA A 46 19.69 22.74 12.23
C ALA A 46 18.75 23.49 11.27
N LEU A 47 17.52 23.79 11.70
CA LEU A 47 16.56 24.53 10.90
C LEU A 47 16.73 26.02 11.17
N SER A 48 17.27 26.77 10.19
CA SER A 48 17.20 28.23 10.20
C SER A 48 15.74 28.66 10.11
N PRO A 49 15.32 29.76 10.77
CA PRO A 49 13.97 30.30 10.62
C PRO A 49 13.55 30.57 9.17
N ASP A 50 14.53 30.77 8.28
CA ASP A 50 14.34 31.01 6.86
C ASP A 50 14.53 29.76 6.00
N SER A 51 14.75 28.60 6.59
CA SER A 51 14.84 27.36 5.83
C SER A 51 13.45 26.98 5.30
N VAL A 52 13.24 27.21 4.02
CA VAL A 52 12.12 26.60 3.29
C VAL A 52 12.31 25.10 3.34
N TYR A 53 11.49 24.44 4.12
CA TYR A 53 11.42 22.98 4.10
C TYR A 53 10.92 22.57 2.71
N GLN A 54 11.83 22.38 1.79
CA GLN A 54 11.51 21.61 0.61
C GLN A 54 11.37 20.17 1.09
N VAL A 55 10.17 19.79 1.48
CA VAL A 55 9.76 18.40 1.35
C VAL A 55 10.03 18.12 -0.12
N SER A 56 11.13 17.43 -0.41
CA SER A 56 11.40 16.98 -1.77
C SER A 56 10.13 16.27 -2.18
N ALA A 57 9.34 16.97 -2.99
CA ALA A 57 8.19 16.37 -3.60
C ALA A 57 8.79 15.20 -4.39
N TYR A 58 8.72 14.01 -3.83
CA TYR A 58 8.65 12.86 -4.72
C TYR A 58 7.64 13.29 -5.75
N PRO A 59 8.00 13.39 -7.03
CA PRO A 59 7.01 13.63 -8.04
C PRO A 59 6.07 12.45 -7.91
N VAL A 60 5.01 12.63 -7.12
CA VAL A 60 3.88 11.72 -7.17
C VAL A 60 3.47 11.86 -8.63
N PRO A 61 3.67 10.85 -9.47
CA PRO A 61 3.24 10.95 -10.84
C PRO A 61 1.76 11.28 -10.77
N VAL A 62 1.43 12.50 -11.15
CA VAL A 62 0.04 12.93 -11.27
C VAL A 62 -0.51 12.01 -12.34
N LEU A 63 -1.25 11.00 -11.91
CA LEU A 63 -1.90 10.09 -12.83
C LEU A 63 -2.93 10.92 -13.58
N ASP A 64 -2.57 11.23 -14.79
CA ASP A 64 -3.42 11.98 -15.66
C ASP A 64 -4.49 11.04 -16.20
N LEU A 65 -5.66 11.09 -15.60
CA LEU A 65 -6.82 10.39 -16.13
C LEU A 65 -7.07 10.87 -17.56
N ALA A 66 -7.49 9.98 -18.45
CA ALA A 66 -7.80 10.28 -19.84
C ALA A 66 -8.70 11.53 -19.95
N ALA A 67 -8.39 12.42 -20.88
CA ALA A 67 -9.25 13.58 -21.13
C ALA A 67 -10.60 13.12 -21.69
N GLY A 68 -11.69 13.63 -21.13
CA GLY A 68 -13.04 13.27 -21.60
C GLY A 68 -14.14 13.71 -20.65
N ASP A 69 -15.39 13.63 -21.13
CA ASP A 69 -16.57 13.89 -20.30
C ASP A 69 -16.64 12.85 -19.17
N GLY A 70 -16.91 13.27 -17.96
CA GLY A 70 -16.93 12.42 -16.79
C GLY A 70 -15.65 12.38 -15.96
N ARG A 71 -14.48 12.81 -16.50
CA ARG A 71 -13.20 12.86 -15.80
C ARG A 71 -13.30 13.59 -14.45
N GLN A 72 -13.94 14.74 -14.44
CA GLN A 72 -14.11 15.54 -13.22
C GLN A 72 -14.89 14.82 -12.13
N TYR A 73 -15.89 14.01 -12.51
CA TYR A 73 -16.68 13.24 -11.55
C TYR A 73 -15.85 12.13 -10.91
N VAL A 74 -14.99 11.46 -11.70
CA VAL A 74 -14.02 10.49 -11.15
C VAL A 74 -13.06 11.17 -10.19
N GLN A 75 -12.52 12.33 -10.55
CA GLN A 75 -11.60 13.07 -9.69
C GLN A 75 -12.25 13.51 -8.38
N ILE A 76 -13.47 14.00 -8.42
CA ILE A 76 -14.18 14.50 -7.22
C ILE A 76 -14.60 13.32 -6.32
N HIS A 77 -15.22 12.30 -6.87
CA HIS A 77 -15.85 11.25 -6.06
C HIS A 77 -14.92 10.10 -5.70
N CYS A 78 -14.02 9.68 -6.61
CA CYS A 78 -13.12 8.56 -6.31
C CYS A 78 -11.98 8.98 -5.37
N ASN A 79 -11.48 10.22 -5.46
CA ASN A 79 -10.42 10.73 -4.58
C ASN A 79 -10.84 10.85 -3.10
N THR A 80 -12.12 10.75 -2.80
CA THR A 80 -12.61 10.88 -1.42
C THR A 80 -12.11 9.74 -0.53
N CYS A 81 -11.95 8.54 -1.07
CA CYS A 81 -11.60 7.37 -0.30
C CYS A 81 -10.24 6.78 -0.67
N HIS A 82 -9.85 6.84 -1.93
CA HIS A 82 -8.59 6.29 -2.42
C HIS A 82 -8.14 6.97 -3.72
N SER A 83 -6.88 6.80 -4.08
CA SER A 83 -6.34 7.35 -5.31
C SER A 83 -6.98 6.72 -6.56
N PRO A 84 -7.29 7.50 -7.60
CA PRO A 84 -7.72 7.01 -8.91
C PRO A 84 -6.70 6.09 -9.59
N ARG A 85 -5.50 5.95 -9.05
CA ARG A 85 -4.50 4.98 -9.53
C ARG A 85 -5.04 3.56 -9.56
N TYR A 86 -6.00 3.21 -8.71
CA TYR A 86 -6.65 1.91 -8.77
C TYR A 86 -7.27 1.62 -10.14
N ILE A 87 -7.77 2.65 -10.84
CA ILE A 87 -8.33 2.52 -12.19
C ILE A 87 -7.23 2.16 -13.21
N THR A 88 -6.06 2.77 -13.07
CA THR A 88 -4.97 2.63 -14.04
C THR A 88 -3.98 1.51 -13.72
N MET A 89 -3.91 1.06 -12.47
CA MET A 89 -3.00 0.00 -12.04
C MET A 89 -3.61 -1.40 -12.05
N GLN A 90 -4.94 -1.52 -11.93
CA GLN A 90 -5.60 -2.81 -12.03
C GLN A 90 -5.61 -3.31 -13.49
N PRO A 91 -5.75 -4.62 -13.72
CA PRO A 91 -5.99 -5.13 -15.06
C PRO A 91 -7.19 -4.43 -15.71
N PRO A 92 -7.16 -4.12 -17.02
CA PRO A 92 -8.28 -3.49 -17.70
C PRO A 92 -9.54 -4.35 -17.56
N LEU A 93 -10.65 -3.74 -17.19
CA LEU A 93 -11.94 -4.41 -17.05
C LEU A 93 -12.75 -4.26 -18.34
N PRO A 94 -13.51 -5.32 -18.75
CA PRO A 94 -14.54 -5.19 -19.77
C PRO A 94 -15.51 -4.05 -19.44
N ALA A 95 -16.05 -3.40 -20.46
CA ALA A 95 -16.97 -2.26 -20.27
C ALA A 95 -18.14 -2.58 -19.32
N ALA A 96 -18.72 -3.79 -19.44
CA ALA A 96 -19.84 -4.23 -18.60
C ALA A 96 -19.49 -4.32 -17.11
N ASP A 97 -18.23 -4.60 -16.77
CA ASP A 97 -17.80 -4.80 -15.39
C ASP A 97 -17.63 -3.48 -14.62
N TRP A 98 -17.44 -2.36 -15.32
CA TRP A 98 -17.34 -1.04 -14.70
C TRP A 98 -18.61 -0.61 -13.97
N ASP A 99 -19.78 -0.98 -14.47
CA ASP A 99 -21.05 -0.75 -13.76
C ASP A 99 -21.06 -1.46 -12.41
N SER A 100 -20.70 -2.72 -12.40
CA SER A 100 -20.62 -3.55 -11.19
C SER A 100 -19.61 -3.01 -10.19
N GLU A 101 -18.43 -2.55 -10.67
CA GLU A 101 -17.36 -2.03 -9.84
C GLU A 101 -17.74 -0.70 -9.16
N VAL A 102 -18.34 0.23 -9.90
CA VAL A 102 -18.83 1.50 -9.35
C VAL A 102 -19.96 1.26 -8.35
N ASN A 103 -20.90 0.37 -8.68
CA ASN A 103 -21.98 0.00 -7.76
C ASN A 103 -21.46 -0.68 -6.49
N LYS A 104 -20.37 -1.45 -6.55
CA LYS A 104 -19.73 -2.02 -5.38
C LYS A 104 -19.17 -0.95 -4.44
N MET A 105 -18.56 0.12 -4.97
CA MET A 105 -18.11 1.25 -4.14
C MET A 105 -19.28 1.88 -3.38
N ILE A 106 -20.44 1.99 -4.00
CA ILE A 106 -21.62 2.59 -3.38
C ILE A 106 -22.27 1.63 -2.36
N LYS A 107 -22.58 0.41 -2.79
CA LYS A 107 -23.41 -0.52 -1.99
C LYS A 107 -22.60 -1.23 -0.89
N THR A 108 -21.36 -1.56 -1.15
CA THR A 108 -20.52 -2.33 -0.22
C THR A 108 -19.65 -1.42 0.64
N TYR A 109 -19.08 -0.37 0.05
CA TYR A 109 -18.15 0.53 0.75
C TYR A 109 -18.78 1.86 1.16
N GLY A 110 -20.05 2.10 0.83
CA GLY A 110 -20.80 3.26 1.30
C GLY A 110 -20.42 4.59 0.65
N ALA A 111 -19.86 4.57 -0.57
CA ALA A 111 -19.52 5.79 -1.28
C ALA A 111 -20.80 6.60 -1.57
N ASN A 112 -20.83 7.85 -1.09
CA ASN A 112 -21.95 8.75 -1.32
C ASN A 112 -21.77 9.52 -2.63
N ILE A 113 -22.24 8.94 -3.74
CA ILE A 113 -22.12 9.51 -5.09
C ILE A 113 -23.54 9.78 -5.63
N PRO A 114 -23.86 11.02 -6.03
CA PRO A 114 -25.14 11.32 -6.65
C PRO A 114 -25.38 10.49 -7.92
N GLU A 115 -26.61 10.07 -8.15
CA GLU A 115 -26.97 9.18 -9.25
C GLU A 115 -26.54 9.70 -10.63
N GLU A 116 -26.64 11.01 -10.86
CA GLU A 116 -26.15 11.64 -12.08
C GLU A 116 -24.64 11.47 -12.25
N ALA A 117 -23.87 11.66 -11.18
CA ALA A 117 -22.43 11.46 -11.18
C ALA A 117 -22.06 9.99 -11.42
N VAL A 118 -22.81 9.05 -10.85
CA VAL A 118 -22.63 7.60 -11.09
C VAL A 118 -22.70 7.27 -12.58
N ARG A 119 -23.72 7.76 -13.27
CA ARG A 119 -23.87 7.54 -14.71
C ARG A 119 -22.69 8.12 -15.53
N LYS A 120 -22.23 9.31 -15.17
CA LYS A 120 -21.09 9.97 -15.83
C LYS A 120 -19.80 9.23 -15.56
N ILE A 121 -19.57 8.76 -14.35
CA ILE A 121 -18.40 7.96 -13.97
C ILE A 121 -18.37 6.65 -14.75
N ILE A 122 -19.46 5.89 -14.77
CA ILE A 122 -19.55 4.62 -15.48
C ILE A 122 -19.29 4.82 -16.97
N ALA A 123 -19.95 5.77 -17.60
CA ALA A 123 -19.76 6.06 -19.03
C ALA A 123 -18.31 6.43 -19.35
N TYR A 124 -17.67 7.23 -18.51
CA TYR A 124 -16.28 7.61 -18.65
C TYR A 124 -15.33 6.40 -18.55
N LEU A 125 -15.52 5.56 -17.54
CA LEU A 125 -14.68 4.36 -17.33
C LEU A 125 -14.85 3.35 -18.47
N GLN A 126 -16.06 3.14 -18.92
CA GLN A 126 -16.38 2.29 -20.07
C GLN A 126 -15.78 2.79 -21.38
N THR A 127 -15.62 4.10 -21.52
CA THR A 127 -15.04 4.71 -22.74
C THR A 127 -13.52 4.66 -22.75
N HIS A 128 -12.87 4.81 -21.60
CA HIS A 128 -11.43 5.07 -21.54
C HIS A 128 -10.60 3.96 -20.90
N TYR A 129 -11.20 3.02 -20.18
CA TYR A 129 -10.47 2.06 -19.34
C TYR A 129 -10.89 0.61 -19.55
N THR A 130 -11.19 0.25 -20.79
CA THR A 130 -11.40 -1.14 -21.20
C THR A 130 -10.12 -1.73 -21.79
N PRO A 131 -10.04 -3.05 -22.01
CA PRO A 131 -8.91 -3.68 -22.67
C PRO A 131 -8.57 -3.07 -24.05
N GLU A 132 -9.59 -2.54 -24.74
CA GLU A 132 -9.45 -2.00 -26.09
C GLU A 132 -9.06 -0.50 -26.09
N THR A 133 -9.44 0.24 -25.04
CA THR A 133 -9.33 1.71 -25.04
C THR A 133 -8.24 2.24 -24.12
N ARG A 134 -7.81 1.45 -23.15
CA ARG A 134 -6.75 1.85 -22.22
C ARG A 134 -5.41 1.96 -22.97
N LYS A 135 -4.86 3.16 -22.99
CA LYS A 135 -3.49 3.39 -23.45
C LYS A 135 -2.52 3.12 -22.32
N GLU A 136 -1.54 2.26 -22.55
CA GLU A 136 -0.40 2.05 -21.66
C GLU A 136 0.51 3.26 -21.60
#